data_ebd59d86e92fc6a7e9a4335f772fb5a8
#
_entry.id   ebd59d86e92fc6a7e9a4335f772fb5a8
#
_cell.length_a   1.000
_cell.length_b   1.000
_cell.length_c   1.000
_cell.angle_alpha   90.00
_cell.angle_beta   90.00
_cell.angle_gamma   90.00
#
_symmetry.space_group_name_H-M   'P 1'
#
loop_
_entity.id
_entity.type
_entity.pdbx_description
1 polymer ?
#
loop_
_entity_poly.entity_id
_entity_poly.type
_entity_poly.pdbx_seq_one_letter_code
_entity_poly.pdbx_strand_id
1 'polypeptide(L)'
;FILAASLGALGIVYAVTDSHTINIYWLLLVLLGFNFISMILWLTGISLNMETLTSGMLARLTSWLPAHLESKSSPGNTGSTQADRAWLACNFSGAVGKWQFSKITHQLWLFYLITGLAFLVLLLMVRQYDFVWGTTLLSDTAFLKLTDILSTPLEALGFATPSAEQVQDTRIGMLETGVSALTVEHRNHWAQFLLGALLCFGIAPRIVLWGWSALMCANARRAFVLDFYLPYYIRLRQRLMPLASHVQIDDAYTSSPAIS
;
A
#
# COMPACT_ATOMS: atom_id res chain seq x y z
N PHE A 1 11.73 1.47 3.75
CA PHE A 1 10.31 1.86 3.60
C PHE A 1 9.48 1.41 4.79
N ILE A 2 9.54 0.14 5.24
CA ILE A 2 8.79 -0.37 6.41
C ILE A 2 9.13 0.45 7.66
N LEU A 3 10.43 0.64 7.97
CA LEU A 3 10.88 1.47 9.08
C LEU A 3 10.35 2.91 8.98
N ALA A 4 10.34 3.53 7.80
CA ALA A 4 9.82 4.87 7.61
C ALA A 4 8.32 4.95 7.86
N ALA A 5 7.54 3.95 7.40
CA ALA A 5 6.12 3.86 7.66
C ALA A 5 5.82 3.68 9.16
N SER A 6 6.59 2.82 9.83
CA SER A 6 6.46 2.58 11.27
C SER A 6 6.82 3.82 12.09
N LEU A 7 7.93 4.50 11.78
CA LEU A 7 8.32 5.75 12.44
C LEU A 7 7.29 6.87 12.18
N GLY A 8 6.71 6.92 10.98
CA GLY A 8 5.63 7.85 10.67
C GLY A 8 4.41 7.63 11.57
N ALA A 9 3.97 6.39 11.74
CA ALA A 9 2.86 6.05 12.62
C ALA A 9 3.15 6.40 14.08
N LEU A 10 4.35 6.09 14.57
CA LEU A 10 4.79 6.45 15.92
C LEU A 10 4.79 7.97 16.13
N GLY A 11 5.35 8.72 15.18
CA GLY A 11 5.41 10.18 15.24
C GLY A 11 4.02 10.82 15.27
N ILE A 12 3.09 10.28 14.48
CA ILE A 12 1.70 10.76 14.43
C ILE A 12 0.99 10.52 15.77
N VAL A 13 1.02 9.30 16.30
CA VAL A 13 0.38 8.99 17.55
C VAL A 13 0.98 9.85 18.67
N TYR A 14 2.29 10.02 18.70
CA TYR A 14 2.96 10.88 19.67
C TYR A 14 2.54 12.36 19.53
N ALA A 15 2.46 12.88 18.31
CA ALA A 15 2.13 14.30 18.06
C ALA A 15 0.66 14.64 18.40
N VAL A 16 -0.25 13.67 18.31
CA VAL A 16 -1.67 13.86 18.62
C VAL A 16 -1.97 13.67 20.11
N THR A 17 -1.03 13.08 20.85
CA THR A 17 -1.17 12.80 22.27
C THR A 17 -0.55 13.94 23.06
N ASP A 18 -1.40 14.78 23.63
CA ASP A 18 -0.97 15.78 24.62
C ASP A 18 -0.71 15.12 25.97
N SER A 19 -0.25 15.87 26.95
CA SER A 19 0.24 15.35 28.24
C SER A 19 -0.73 14.38 28.94
N HIS A 20 -2.06 14.56 28.84
CA HIS A 20 -3.07 13.70 29.43
C HIS A 20 -4.35 13.52 28.60
N THR A 21 -4.45 14.14 27.41
CA THR A 21 -5.65 14.10 26.58
C THR A 21 -5.37 13.58 25.19
N ILE A 22 -6.32 12.83 24.62
CA ILE A 22 -6.29 12.38 23.22
C ILE A 22 -7.53 12.94 22.52
N ASN A 23 -7.33 13.73 21.47
CA ASN A 23 -8.42 14.10 20.58
C ASN A 23 -8.74 12.93 19.65
N ILE A 24 -9.91 12.33 19.85
CA ILE A 24 -10.36 11.09 19.22
C ILE A 24 -10.40 11.21 17.70
N TYR A 25 -11.12 12.21 17.21
CA TYR A 25 -11.36 12.36 15.77
C TYR A 25 -10.12 12.87 15.03
N TRP A 26 -9.29 13.67 15.70
CA TRP A 26 -8.01 14.09 15.14
C TRP A 26 -7.08 12.91 14.98
N LEU A 27 -6.99 12.02 15.95
CA LEU A 27 -6.20 10.80 15.86
C LEU A 27 -6.71 9.89 14.75
N LEU A 28 -8.03 9.66 14.65
CA LEU A 28 -8.63 8.87 13.58
C LEU A 28 -8.38 9.52 12.21
N LEU A 29 -8.57 10.83 12.08
CA LEU A 29 -8.34 11.55 10.84
C LEU A 29 -6.89 11.39 10.35
N VAL A 30 -5.92 11.53 11.23
CA VAL A 30 -4.51 11.45 10.84
C VAL A 30 -4.09 10.01 10.54
N LEU A 31 -4.53 9.02 11.32
CA LEU A 31 -4.19 7.62 11.06
C LEU A 31 -4.95 7.03 9.87
N LEU A 32 -6.25 7.33 9.75
CA LEU A 32 -7.11 6.75 8.72
C LEU A 32 -7.26 7.65 7.49
N GLY A 33 -7.20 8.98 7.62
CA GLY A 33 -7.46 9.91 6.52
C GLY A 33 -6.53 9.69 5.33
N PHE A 34 -5.23 9.70 5.55
CA PHE A 34 -4.25 9.40 4.50
C PHE A 34 -4.39 7.98 3.96
N ASN A 35 -4.76 7.03 4.82
CA ASN A 35 -5.06 5.68 4.42
C ASN A 35 -6.25 5.61 3.45
N PHE A 36 -7.36 6.31 3.75
CA PHE A 36 -8.52 6.38 2.87
C PHE A 36 -8.21 7.09 1.55
N ILE A 37 -7.51 8.22 1.58
CA ILE A 37 -7.09 8.92 0.37
C ILE A 37 -6.30 7.98 -0.55
N SER A 38 -5.33 7.25 0.01
CA SER A 38 -4.54 6.26 -0.73
C SER A 38 -5.40 5.14 -1.31
N MET A 39 -6.43 4.68 -0.59
CA MET A 39 -7.37 3.66 -1.10
C MET A 39 -8.21 4.19 -2.26
N ILE A 40 -8.74 5.41 -2.14
CA ILE A 40 -9.54 6.05 -3.19
C ILE A 40 -8.67 6.25 -4.44
N LEU A 41 -7.45 6.78 -4.29
CA LEU A 41 -6.52 6.96 -5.41
C LEU A 41 -6.16 5.63 -6.09
N TRP A 42 -5.98 4.57 -5.31
CA TRP A 42 -5.72 3.24 -5.85
C TRP A 42 -6.94 2.70 -6.62
N LEU A 43 -8.15 2.84 -6.05
CA LEU A 43 -9.38 2.38 -6.68
C LEU A 43 -9.65 3.13 -7.99
N THR A 44 -9.50 4.47 -7.98
CA THR A 44 -9.63 5.28 -9.19
C THR A 44 -8.57 4.92 -10.24
N GLY A 45 -7.33 4.70 -9.84
CA GLY A 45 -6.26 4.26 -10.73
C GLY A 45 -6.55 2.94 -11.43
N ILE A 46 -7.12 1.96 -10.71
CA ILE A 46 -7.55 0.68 -11.30
C ILE A 46 -8.75 0.86 -12.21
N SER A 47 -9.78 1.61 -11.77
CA SER A 47 -11.04 1.81 -12.51
C SER A 47 -10.83 2.56 -13.83
N LEU A 48 -9.92 3.52 -13.85
CA LEU A 48 -9.57 4.29 -15.05
C LEU A 48 -8.54 3.57 -15.95
N ASN A 49 -8.15 2.36 -15.59
CA ASN A 49 -7.14 1.55 -16.30
C ASN A 49 -5.88 2.35 -16.68
N MET A 50 -5.40 3.18 -15.75
CA MET A 50 -4.27 4.11 -15.96
C MET A 50 -2.94 3.35 -16.03
N GLU A 51 -2.82 2.41 -16.98
CA GLU A 51 -1.59 1.65 -17.22
C GLU A 51 -0.40 2.55 -17.58
N THR A 52 -0.69 3.68 -18.22
CA THR A 52 0.33 4.64 -18.65
C THR A 52 1.01 5.37 -17.49
N LEU A 53 0.29 5.71 -16.42
CA LEU A 53 0.88 6.37 -15.25
C LEU A 53 1.68 5.39 -14.38
N THR A 54 1.15 4.19 -14.17
CA THR A 54 1.87 3.14 -13.42
C THR A 54 3.09 2.65 -14.17
N SER A 55 3.02 2.48 -15.50
CA SER A 55 4.18 2.09 -16.33
C SER A 55 5.25 3.18 -16.35
N GLY A 56 4.87 4.46 -16.42
CA GLY A 56 5.81 5.59 -16.37
C GLY A 56 6.52 5.73 -15.03
N MET A 57 5.81 5.60 -13.92
CA MET A 57 6.40 5.60 -12.57
C MET A 57 7.28 4.35 -12.34
N LEU A 58 6.82 3.18 -12.77
CA LEU A 58 7.58 1.94 -12.67
C LEU A 58 8.83 1.97 -13.55
N ALA A 59 8.74 2.50 -14.78
CA ALA A 59 9.90 2.70 -15.65
C ALA A 59 10.93 3.65 -15.01
N ARG A 60 10.49 4.71 -14.36
CA ARG A 60 11.38 5.61 -13.60
C ARG A 60 11.99 4.93 -12.38
N LEU A 61 11.22 4.14 -11.64
CA LEU A 61 11.71 3.38 -10.49
C LEU A 61 12.71 2.31 -10.91
N THR A 62 12.43 1.58 -11.97
CA THR A 62 13.33 0.54 -12.53
C THR A 62 14.57 1.12 -13.18
N SER A 63 14.57 2.36 -13.65
CA SER A 63 15.76 3.04 -14.15
C SER A 63 16.59 3.69 -13.04
N TRP A 64 15.93 4.22 -12.01
CA TRP A 64 16.60 4.90 -10.88
C TRP A 64 17.26 3.90 -9.90
N LEU A 65 16.60 2.78 -9.60
CA LEU A 65 17.09 1.80 -8.63
C LEU A 65 18.41 1.14 -9.04
N PRO A 66 18.61 0.69 -10.29
CA PRO A 66 19.90 0.16 -10.75
C PRO A 66 21.02 1.20 -10.73
N ALA A 67 20.74 2.45 -11.11
CA ALA A 67 21.73 3.53 -11.09
C ALA A 67 22.25 3.82 -9.67
N HIS A 68 21.39 3.69 -8.66
CA HIS A 68 21.79 3.85 -7.25
C HIS A 68 22.56 2.64 -6.70
N LEU A 69 22.25 1.43 -7.19
CA LEU A 69 22.96 0.20 -6.82
C LEU A 69 24.34 0.13 -7.49
N GLU A 70 24.46 0.58 -8.74
CA GLU A 70 25.73 0.67 -9.46
C GLU A 70 26.72 1.63 -8.79
N SER A 71 26.23 2.73 -8.21
CA SER A 71 27.06 3.70 -7.45
C SER A 71 27.75 3.08 -6.21
N LYS A 72 27.29 1.93 -5.75
CA LYS A 72 27.85 1.21 -4.60
C LYS A 72 28.59 -0.09 -4.96
N SER A 73 28.58 -0.48 -6.24
CA SER A 73 29.19 -1.73 -6.69
C SER A 73 30.61 -1.50 -7.18
N SER A 74 31.55 -2.33 -6.74
CA SER A 74 32.95 -2.34 -7.18
C SER A 74 33.04 -2.58 -8.70
N PRO A 75 34.03 -2.00 -9.41
CA PRO A 75 34.11 -2.00 -10.87
C PRO A 75 34.37 -3.38 -11.55
N GLY A 76 34.10 -4.48 -10.86
CA GLY A 76 34.32 -5.84 -11.41
C GLY A 76 33.07 -6.70 -11.59
N ASN A 77 31.87 -6.24 -11.20
CA ASN A 77 30.68 -7.11 -11.10
C ASN A 77 29.55 -6.73 -12.07
N THR A 78 29.87 -6.59 -13.37
CA THR A 78 28.89 -6.24 -14.43
C THR A 78 27.81 -7.29 -14.66
N GLY A 79 28.05 -8.55 -14.31
CA GLY A 79 27.09 -9.65 -14.49
C GLY A 79 25.92 -9.61 -13.51
N SER A 80 26.14 -9.21 -12.25
CA SER A 80 25.09 -9.10 -11.26
C SER A 80 24.12 -7.96 -11.55
N THR A 81 24.62 -6.83 -12.03
CA THR A 81 23.80 -5.66 -12.37
C THR A 81 22.84 -5.91 -13.53
N GLN A 82 23.24 -6.73 -14.54
CA GLN A 82 22.37 -7.13 -15.64
C GLN A 82 21.27 -8.11 -15.18
N ALA A 83 21.62 -9.06 -14.32
CA ALA A 83 20.66 -9.99 -13.73
C ALA A 83 19.64 -9.26 -12.87
N ASP A 84 20.08 -8.29 -12.05
CA ASP A 84 19.19 -7.46 -11.21
C ASP A 84 18.24 -6.61 -12.04
N ARG A 85 18.72 -6.00 -13.12
CA ARG A 85 17.88 -5.26 -14.08
C ARG A 85 16.85 -6.16 -14.77
N ALA A 86 17.25 -7.34 -15.21
CA ALA A 86 16.35 -8.31 -15.82
C ALA A 86 15.27 -8.77 -14.81
N TRP A 87 15.68 -9.05 -13.57
CA TRP A 87 14.76 -9.44 -12.51
C TRP A 87 13.74 -8.34 -12.20
N LEU A 88 14.20 -7.08 -12.06
CA LEU A 88 13.32 -5.92 -11.85
C LEU A 88 12.37 -5.74 -13.04
N ALA A 89 12.88 -5.82 -14.27
CA ALA A 89 12.04 -5.70 -15.45
C ALA A 89 10.97 -6.80 -15.52
N CYS A 90 11.31 -8.05 -15.22
CA CYS A 90 10.35 -9.15 -15.20
C CYS A 90 9.27 -9.00 -14.11
N ASN A 91 9.65 -8.52 -12.91
CA ASN A 91 8.72 -8.42 -11.79
C ASN A 91 7.88 -7.15 -11.78
N PHE A 92 8.34 -6.08 -12.45
CA PHE A 92 7.70 -4.76 -12.42
C PHE A 92 7.23 -4.26 -13.79
N SER A 93 7.15 -5.12 -14.82
CA SER A 93 6.60 -4.77 -16.12
C SER A 93 5.18 -5.32 -16.34
N GLY A 94 4.40 -4.66 -17.18
CA GLY A 94 3.08 -5.08 -17.60
C GLY A 94 2.09 -5.33 -16.45
N ALA A 95 1.18 -6.26 -16.63
CA ALA A 95 0.15 -6.62 -15.66
C ALA A 95 0.73 -7.14 -14.34
N VAL A 96 1.81 -7.91 -14.38
CA VAL A 96 2.49 -8.42 -13.18
C VAL A 96 3.02 -7.26 -12.35
N GLY A 97 3.67 -6.28 -12.99
CA GLY A 97 4.21 -5.11 -12.31
C GLY A 97 3.15 -4.27 -11.63
N LYS A 98 2.02 -4.04 -12.29
CA LYS A 98 0.86 -3.33 -11.75
C LYS A 98 0.40 -3.96 -10.42
N TRP A 99 0.16 -5.26 -10.42
CA TRP A 99 -0.33 -5.96 -9.24
C TRP A 99 0.73 -6.16 -8.15
N GLN A 100 1.99 -6.33 -8.55
CA GLN A 100 3.11 -6.39 -7.60
C GLN A 100 3.28 -5.06 -6.86
N PHE A 101 3.21 -3.93 -7.57
CA PHE A 101 3.26 -2.61 -6.97
C PHE A 101 2.07 -2.35 -6.03
N SER A 102 0.86 -2.73 -6.48
CA SER A 102 -0.35 -2.65 -5.65
C SER A 102 -0.19 -3.44 -4.35
N LYS A 103 0.29 -4.68 -4.42
CA LYS A 103 0.55 -5.53 -3.25
C LYS A 103 1.54 -4.87 -2.29
N ILE A 104 2.65 -4.33 -2.79
CA ILE A 104 3.66 -3.66 -1.97
C ILE A 104 3.07 -2.41 -1.29
N THR A 105 2.29 -1.62 -2.02
CA THR A 105 1.64 -0.42 -1.48
C THR A 105 0.70 -0.77 -0.32
N HIS A 106 -0.18 -1.75 -0.49
CA HIS A 106 -1.08 -2.18 0.58
C HIS A 106 -0.32 -2.79 1.76
N GLN A 107 0.78 -3.50 1.51
CA GLN A 107 1.65 -4.05 2.55
C GLN A 107 2.31 -2.95 3.39
N LEU A 108 2.79 -1.87 2.77
CA LEU A 108 3.36 -0.72 3.48
C LEU A 108 2.33 -0.03 4.36
N TRP A 109 1.11 0.16 3.86
CA TRP A 109 0.01 0.70 4.65
C TRP A 109 -0.41 -0.21 5.80
N LEU A 110 -0.38 -1.52 5.62
CA LEU A 110 -0.63 -2.49 6.71
C LEU A 110 0.42 -2.35 7.80
N PHE A 111 1.71 -2.26 7.46
CA PHE A 111 2.76 -2.04 8.45
C PHE A 111 2.58 -0.72 9.20
N TYR A 112 2.22 0.35 8.49
CA TYR A 112 1.91 1.64 9.11
C TYR A 112 0.77 1.52 10.14
N LEU A 113 -0.35 0.93 9.74
CA LEU A 113 -1.53 0.81 10.60
C LEU A 113 -1.31 -0.15 11.78
N ILE A 114 -0.67 -1.30 11.55
CA ILE A 114 -0.36 -2.27 12.61
C ILE A 114 0.60 -1.66 13.63
N THR A 115 1.61 -0.92 13.18
CA THR A 115 2.55 -0.24 14.09
C THR A 115 1.85 0.86 14.85
N GLY A 116 1.00 1.66 14.19
CA GLY A 116 0.20 2.71 14.84
C GLY A 116 -0.74 2.12 15.90
N LEU A 117 -1.44 1.03 15.58
CA LEU A 117 -2.31 0.31 16.51
C LEU A 117 -1.51 -0.24 17.71
N ALA A 118 -0.40 -0.92 17.45
CA ALA A 118 0.44 -1.50 18.51
C ALA A 118 0.96 -0.40 19.46
N PHE A 119 1.39 0.72 18.90
CA PHE A 119 1.87 1.84 19.71
C PHE A 119 0.75 2.52 20.49
N LEU A 120 -0.44 2.66 19.89
CA LEU A 120 -1.61 3.18 20.60
C LEU A 120 -2.00 2.26 21.75
N VAL A 121 -2.03 0.94 21.55
CA VAL A 121 -2.28 -0.04 22.62
C VAL A 121 -1.24 0.11 23.73
N LEU A 122 0.06 0.20 23.38
CA LEU A 122 1.13 0.37 24.34
C LEU A 122 0.95 1.66 25.16
N LEU A 123 0.62 2.78 24.52
CA LEU A 123 0.35 4.04 25.22
C LEU A 123 -0.82 3.93 26.20
N LEU A 124 -1.92 3.32 25.77
CA LEU A 124 -3.11 3.13 26.59
C LEU A 124 -2.88 2.16 27.76
N MET A 125 -1.94 1.21 27.63
CA MET A 125 -1.54 0.30 28.71
C MET A 125 -0.64 0.97 29.76
N VAL A 126 0.23 1.89 29.33
CA VAL A 126 1.26 2.51 30.21
C VAL A 126 0.74 3.78 30.90
N ARG A 127 -0.15 4.51 30.23
CA ARG A 127 -0.66 5.79 30.74
C ARG A 127 -2.17 5.86 30.62
N GLN A 128 -2.79 6.53 31.58
CA GLN A 128 -4.19 6.86 31.56
C GLN A 128 -4.38 8.17 30.78
N TYR A 129 -5.23 8.12 29.76
CA TYR A 129 -5.58 9.27 28.93
C TYR A 129 -7.06 9.57 29.05
N ASP A 130 -7.38 10.86 29.02
CA ASP A 130 -8.74 11.34 28.86
C ASP A 130 -9.02 11.56 27.37
N PHE A 131 -10.16 11.09 26.92
CA PHE A 131 -10.58 11.24 25.53
C PHE A 131 -11.44 12.47 25.39
N VAL A 132 -11.10 13.31 24.42
CA VAL A 132 -11.80 14.56 24.15
C VAL A 132 -12.13 14.69 22.68
N TRP A 133 -13.14 15.46 22.37
CA TRP A 133 -13.43 15.90 21.04
C TRP A 133 -13.93 17.34 21.03
N GLY A 134 -13.73 18.04 19.93
CA GLY A 134 -14.21 19.38 19.71
C GLY A 134 -13.97 19.82 18.28
N THR A 135 -14.88 20.61 17.76
CA THR A 135 -14.82 21.17 16.42
C THR A 135 -15.52 22.52 16.39
N THR A 136 -15.05 23.38 15.49
CA THR A 136 -15.66 24.68 15.24
C THR A 136 -16.73 24.66 14.16
N LEU A 137 -16.74 23.65 13.29
CA LEU A 137 -17.59 23.60 12.11
C LEU A 137 -18.76 22.62 12.21
N LEU A 138 -18.58 21.48 12.88
CA LEU A 138 -19.63 20.49 13.00
C LEU A 138 -20.51 20.73 14.23
N SER A 139 -21.81 20.55 14.06
CA SER A 139 -22.76 20.57 15.18
C SER A 139 -22.62 19.31 16.04
N ASP A 140 -23.01 19.40 17.31
CA ASP A 140 -23.02 18.26 18.22
C ASP A 140 -23.84 17.08 17.69
N THR A 141 -24.95 17.37 17.01
CA THR A 141 -25.80 16.36 16.35
C THR A 141 -25.10 15.64 15.21
N ALA A 142 -24.22 16.33 14.45
CA ALA A 142 -23.43 15.71 13.39
C ALA A 142 -22.37 14.76 13.99
N PHE A 143 -21.77 15.14 15.11
CA PHE A 143 -20.82 14.28 15.83
C PHE A 143 -21.47 13.02 16.38
N LEU A 144 -22.63 13.14 17.01
CA LEU A 144 -23.39 12.00 17.49
C LEU A 144 -23.71 11.03 16.36
N LYS A 145 -24.20 11.53 15.20
CA LYS A 145 -24.47 10.70 14.04
C LYS A 145 -23.22 10.05 13.47
N LEU A 146 -22.09 10.78 13.40
CA LEU A 146 -20.83 10.24 12.92
C LEU A 146 -20.34 9.11 13.83
N THR A 147 -20.40 9.31 15.15
CA THR A 147 -20.02 8.28 16.10
C THR A 147 -20.92 7.05 15.96
N ASP A 148 -22.23 7.23 15.85
CA ASP A 148 -23.22 6.16 15.70
C ASP A 148 -22.95 5.33 14.40
N ILE A 149 -22.73 6.01 13.27
CA ILE A 149 -22.40 5.35 12.00
C ILE A 149 -21.09 4.55 12.12
N LEU A 150 -20.08 5.11 12.78
CA LEU A 150 -18.81 4.41 12.98
C LEU A 150 -18.93 3.28 14.01
N SER A 151 -19.79 3.41 15.01
CA SER A 151 -20.02 2.42 16.06
C SER A 151 -20.73 1.16 15.55
N THR A 152 -21.67 1.30 14.63
CA THR A 152 -22.50 0.18 14.11
C THR A 152 -21.68 -1.05 13.72
N PRO A 153 -20.66 -0.99 12.86
CA PRO A 153 -19.86 -2.18 12.52
C PRO A 153 -18.95 -2.65 13.66
N LEU A 154 -18.58 -1.77 14.59
CA LEU A 154 -17.75 -2.12 15.73
C LEU A 154 -18.54 -2.96 16.75
N GLU A 155 -19.78 -2.56 17.04
CA GLU A 155 -20.70 -3.31 17.89
C GLU A 155 -20.97 -4.71 17.36
N ALA A 156 -21.15 -4.83 16.04
CA ALA A 156 -21.29 -6.13 15.38
C ALA A 156 -20.07 -7.04 15.57
N LEU A 157 -18.89 -6.46 15.79
CA LEU A 157 -17.65 -7.17 16.08
C LEU A 157 -17.40 -7.36 17.59
N GLY A 158 -18.31 -6.88 18.46
CA GLY A 158 -18.23 -7.04 19.92
C GLY A 158 -17.38 -5.98 20.64
N PHE A 159 -17.05 -4.87 19.99
CA PHE A 159 -16.40 -3.74 20.66
C PHE A 159 -17.42 -2.90 21.42
N ALA A 160 -17.06 -2.47 22.63
CA ALA A 160 -17.85 -1.48 23.33
C ALA A 160 -17.69 -0.11 22.66
N THR A 161 -18.80 0.58 22.49
CA THR A 161 -18.86 1.91 21.85
C THR A 161 -19.43 2.94 22.80
N PRO A 162 -19.05 4.22 22.67
CA PRO A 162 -19.55 5.27 23.54
C PRO A 162 -21.03 5.56 23.25
N SER A 163 -21.84 5.69 24.32
CA SER A 163 -23.23 6.12 24.21
C SER A 163 -23.33 7.61 23.85
N ALA A 164 -24.52 8.04 23.40
CA ALA A 164 -24.77 9.44 23.07
C ALA A 164 -24.46 10.41 24.24
N GLU A 165 -24.72 10.00 25.48
CA GLU A 165 -24.40 10.74 26.67
C GLU A 165 -22.89 10.84 26.88
N GLN A 166 -22.18 9.71 26.75
CA GLN A 166 -20.72 9.67 26.87
C GLN A 166 -20.03 10.51 25.78
N VAL A 167 -20.60 10.60 24.58
CA VAL A 167 -20.08 11.48 23.52
C VAL A 167 -20.23 12.95 23.94
N GLN A 168 -21.34 13.34 24.52
CA GLN A 168 -21.56 14.73 25.00
C GLN A 168 -20.63 15.10 26.15
N ASP A 169 -20.45 14.21 27.11
CA ASP A 169 -19.59 14.42 28.27
C ASP A 169 -18.12 14.61 27.93
N THR A 170 -17.67 14.04 26.84
CA THR A 170 -16.27 14.14 26.37
C THR A 170 -15.99 15.37 25.50
N ARG A 171 -16.94 16.27 25.33
CA ARG A 171 -16.74 17.54 24.65
C ARG A 171 -15.80 18.46 25.45
N ILE A 172 -14.83 19.10 24.74
CA ILE A 172 -13.77 19.93 25.33
C ILE A 172 -14.32 20.96 26.34
N GLY A 173 -15.41 21.68 26.04
CA GLY A 173 -15.97 22.70 26.93
C GLY A 173 -16.63 22.14 28.19
N MET A 174 -17.05 20.90 28.23
CA MET A 174 -17.66 20.26 29.41
C MET A 174 -16.61 19.80 30.43
N LEU A 175 -15.45 19.35 29.96
CA LEU A 175 -14.34 18.94 30.82
C LEU A 175 -13.70 20.14 31.53
N GLU A 176 -13.55 21.29 30.88
CA GLU A 176 -12.95 22.49 31.45
C GLU A 176 -13.80 23.09 32.56
N THR A 177 -15.12 22.89 32.53
CA THR A 177 -16.04 23.38 33.58
C THR A 177 -16.07 22.49 34.83
N GLY A 178 -15.35 21.35 34.83
CA GLY A 178 -15.30 20.43 35.97
C GLY A 178 -16.65 19.73 36.27
N VAL A 179 -17.61 19.84 35.35
CA VAL A 179 -18.95 19.25 35.49
C VAL A 179 -18.96 17.75 35.23
N SER A 180 -18.01 17.26 34.43
CA SER A 180 -17.92 15.83 34.07
C SER A 180 -16.58 15.24 34.46
N ALA A 181 -16.57 14.37 35.47
CA ALA A 181 -15.42 13.47 35.69
C ALA A 181 -15.55 12.25 34.78
N LEU A 182 -14.63 12.08 33.86
CA LEU A 182 -14.60 10.91 33.01
C LEU A 182 -14.41 9.65 33.86
N THR A 183 -15.40 8.77 33.83
CA THR A 183 -15.34 7.49 34.55
C THR A 183 -14.39 6.52 33.82
N VAL A 184 -13.96 5.47 34.50
CA VAL A 184 -13.15 4.40 33.91
C VAL A 184 -13.89 3.74 32.73
N GLU A 185 -15.20 3.65 32.83
CA GLU A 185 -16.07 3.10 31.78
C GLU A 185 -16.05 3.95 30.51
N HIS A 186 -16.19 5.28 30.61
CA HIS A 186 -16.07 6.20 29.49
C HIS A 186 -14.75 6.05 28.76
N ARG A 187 -13.63 5.98 29.49
CA ARG A 187 -12.29 5.78 28.88
C ARG A 187 -12.18 4.44 28.17
N ASN A 188 -12.76 3.38 28.74
CA ASN A 188 -12.73 2.06 28.15
C ASN A 188 -13.54 1.99 26.85
N HIS A 189 -14.76 2.57 26.82
CA HIS A 189 -15.57 2.61 25.60
C HIS A 189 -14.86 3.37 24.47
N TRP A 190 -14.28 4.54 24.77
CA TRP A 190 -13.52 5.30 23.79
C TRP A 190 -12.24 4.60 23.32
N ALA A 191 -11.53 3.94 24.22
CA ALA A 191 -10.35 3.14 23.84
C ALA A 191 -10.75 1.99 22.90
N GLN A 192 -11.80 1.25 23.23
CA GLN A 192 -12.30 0.16 22.37
C GLN A 192 -12.82 0.68 21.03
N PHE A 193 -13.53 1.82 21.02
CA PHE A 193 -13.96 2.48 19.79
C PHE A 193 -12.78 2.84 18.89
N LEU A 194 -11.72 3.44 19.42
CA LEU A 194 -10.52 3.79 18.65
C LEU A 194 -9.81 2.56 18.09
N LEU A 195 -9.60 1.54 18.91
CA LEU A 195 -8.96 0.30 18.50
C LEU A 195 -9.81 -0.43 17.45
N GLY A 196 -11.11 -0.53 17.69
CA GLY A 196 -12.07 -1.11 16.77
C GLY A 196 -12.11 -0.37 15.44
N ALA A 197 -12.14 0.96 15.47
CA ALA A 197 -12.14 1.79 14.26
C ALA A 197 -10.87 1.58 13.42
N LEU A 198 -9.69 1.52 14.03
CA LEU A 198 -8.44 1.23 13.32
C LEU A 198 -8.44 -0.19 12.71
N LEU A 199 -8.96 -1.17 13.43
CA LEU A 199 -9.08 -2.54 12.92
C LEU A 199 -10.09 -2.62 11.77
N CYS A 200 -11.31 -2.11 11.97
CA CYS A 200 -12.42 -2.27 11.04
C CYS A 200 -12.25 -1.41 9.79
N PHE A 201 -11.88 -0.14 9.95
CA PHE A 201 -11.80 0.80 8.83
C PHE A 201 -10.38 0.96 8.26
N GLY A 202 -9.35 0.62 9.02
CA GLY A 202 -7.96 0.70 8.57
C GLY A 202 -7.43 -0.64 8.08
N ILE A 203 -7.26 -1.58 9.01
CA ILE A 203 -6.52 -2.82 8.78
C ILE A 203 -7.34 -3.79 7.93
N ALA A 204 -8.60 -4.03 8.25
CA ALA A 204 -9.42 -5.02 7.54
C ALA A 204 -9.56 -4.73 6.03
N PRO A 205 -9.90 -3.51 5.57
CA PRO A 205 -9.94 -3.21 4.15
C PRO A 205 -8.59 -3.39 3.47
N ARG A 206 -7.50 -3.05 4.16
CA ARG A 206 -6.15 -3.22 3.60
C ARG A 206 -5.73 -4.67 3.45
N ILE A 207 -6.12 -5.54 4.39
CA ILE A 207 -5.90 -6.99 4.25
C ILE A 207 -6.65 -7.52 3.02
N VAL A 208 -7.91 -7.11 2.84
CA VAL A 208 -8.71 -7.53 1.68
C VAL A 208 -8.06 -7.07 0.37
N LEU A 209 -7.66 -5.79 0.28
CA LEU A 209 -7.02 -5.23 -0.91
C LEU A 209 -5.63 -5.83 -1.18
N TRP A 210 -4.87 -6.11 -0.14
CA TRP A 210 -3.59 -6.82 -0.25
C TRP A 210 -3.78 -8.23 -0.78
N GLY A 211 -4.73 -8.98 -0.22
CA GLY A 211 -5.09 -10.34 -0.66
C GLY A 211 -5.57 -10.36 -2.11
N TRP A 212 -6.44 -9.42 -2.49
CA TRP A 212 -6.89 -9.22 -3.86
C TRP A 212 -5.72 -8.95 -4.81
N SER A 213 -4.84 -8.02 -4.45
CA SER A 213 -3.66 -7.70 -5.26
C SER A 213 -2.69 -8.88 -5.37
N ALA A 214 -2.54 -9.67 -4.31
CA ALA A 214 -1.72 -10.88 -4.33
C ALA A 214 -2.31 -11.96 -5.26
N LEU A 215 -3.62 -12.16 -5.22
CA LEU A 215 -4.33 -13.08 -6.11
C LEU A 215 -4.20 -12.66 -7.57
N MET A 216 -4.44 -11.37 -7.87
CA MET A 216 -4.30 -10.84 -9.22
C MET A 216 -2.86 -10.92 -9.73
N CYS A 217 -1.88 -10.68 -8.88
CA CYS A 217 -0.47 -10.87 -9.21
C CYS A 217 -0.15 -12.33 -9.53
N ALA A 218 -0.68 -13.28 -8.75
CA ALA A 218 -0.51 -14.71 -9.01
C ALA A 218 -1.14 -15.13 -10.35
N ASN A 219 -2.35 -14.64 -10.63
CA ASN A 219 -3.03 -14.91 -11.90
C ASN A 219 -2.29 -14.29 -13.10
N ALA A 220 -1.81 -13.03 -12.96
CA ALA A 220 -1.02 -12.38 -14.01
C ALA A 220 0.30 -13.12 -14.29
N ARG A 221 0.94 -13.69 -13.26
CA ARG A 221 2.14 -14.52 -13.43
C ARG A 221 1.85 -15.83 -14.14
N ARG A 222 0.71 -16.48 -13.86
CA ARG A 222 0.29 -17.71 -14.54
C ARG A 222 -0.07 -17.47 -16.01
N ALA A 223 -0.66 -16.32 -16.31
CA ALA A 223 -1.02 -15.92 -17.67
C ALA A 223 0.16 -15.31 -18.44
N PHE A 224 1.34 -15.21 -17.83
CA PHE A 224 2.52 -14.62 -18.47
C PHE A 224 3.04 -15.56 -19.56
N VAL A 225 2.91 -15.14 -20.81
CA VAL A 225 3.47 -15.81 -21.98
C VAL A 225 4.64 -14.96 -22.50
N LEU A 226 5.79 -15.59 -22.69
CA LEU A 226 6.95 -14.94 -23.29
C LEU A 226 6.63 -14.56 -24.73
N ASP A 227 6.73 -13.28 -25.05
CA ASP A 227 6.63 -12.83 -26.43
C ASP A 227 7.97 -13.06 -27.15
N PHE A 228 8.05 -14.19 -27.88
CA PHE A 228 9.23 -14.56 -28.63
C PHE A 228 9.49 -13.65 -29.86
N TYR A 229 8.56 -12.77 -30.21
CA TYR A 229 8.71 -11.80 -31.29
C TYR A 229 9.40 -10.51 -30.88
N LEU A 230 9.69 -10.33 -29.59
CA LEU A 230 10.48 -9.19 -29.11
C LEU A 230 11.87 -9.21 -29.78
N PRO A 231 12.41 -8.05 -30.20
CA PRO A 231 13.70 -7.95 -30.92
C PRO A 231 14.86 -8.60 -30.15
N TYR A 232 14.79 -8.68 -28.86
CA TYR A 232 15.77 -9.37 -28.00
C TYR A 232 15.77 -10.87 -28.24
N TYR A 233 14.60 -11.53 -28.27
CA TYR A 233 14.50 -12.98 -28.47
C TYR A 233 14.81 -13.36 -29.91
N ILE A 234 14.46 -12.50 -30.87
CA ILE A 234 14.84 -12.71 -32.29
C ILE A 234 16.37 -12.71 -32.43
N ARG A 235 17.07 -11.73 -31.84
CA ARG A 235 18.54 -11.66 -31.84
C ARG A 235 19.16 -12.84 -31.08
N LEU A 236 18.60 -13.23 -29.94
CA LEU A 236 19.07 -14.38 -29.17
C LEU A 236 18.92 -15.67 -29.99
N ARG A 237 17.77 -15.88 -30.64
CA ARG A 237 17.54 -17.01 -31.52
C ARG A 237 18.53 -17.03 -32.70
N GLN A 238 18.77 -15.89 -33.31
CA GLN A 238 19.78 -15.77 -34.41
C GLN A 238 21.19 -16.12 -33.96
N ARG A 239 21.54 -15.81 -32.67
CA ARG A 239 22.86 -16.18 -32.10
C ARG A 239 22.96 -17.64 -31.72
N LEU A 240 21.87 -18.22 -31.16
CA LEU A 240 21.88 -19.62 -30.71
C LEU A 240 21.61 -20.63 -31.83
N MET A 241 20.85 -20.21 -32.82
CA MET A 241 20.55 -21.02 -34.01
C MET A 241 20.84 -20.16 -35.23
N PRO A 242 22.12 -19.96 -35.57
CA PRO A 242 22.45 -19.31 -36.83
C PRO A 242 21.82 -20.14 -37.94
N LEU A 243 20.98 -19.51 -38.77
CA LEU A 243 20.50 -20.11 -39.99
C LEU A 243 21.75 -20.58 -40.74
N ALA A 244 21.85 -21.88 -40.95
CA ALA A 244 22.93 -22.43 -41.76
C ALA A 244 22.83 -21.79 -43.15
N SER A 245 23.60 -20.74 -43.35
CA SER A 245 23.67 -19.98 -44.60
C SER A 245 24.54 -20.72 -45.62
N HIS A 246 24.38 -22.03 -45.77
CA HIS A 246 24.94 -22.83 -46.83
C HIS A 246 23.80 -23.66 -47.45
N VAL A 247 22.83 -22.98 -48.03
CA VAL A 247 22.25 -23.50 -49.24
C VAL A 247 23.30 -23.18 -50.32
N GLN A 248 24.24 -24.06 -50.48
CA GLN A 248 25.07 -24.13 -51.69
C GLN A 248 24.08 -24.50 -52.79
N ILE A 249 23.60 -23.48 -53.51
CA ILE A 249 22.89 -23.71 -54.77
C ILE A 249 23.99 -24.22 -55.70
N ASP A 250 24.09 -25.52 -55.78
CA ASP A 250 24.90 -26.18 -56.81
C ASP A 250 24.22 -25.87 -58.15
N ASP A 251 24.72 -24.86 -58.89
CA ASP A 251 24.31 -24.53 -60.23
C ASP A 251 24.78 -25.64 -61.15
N ALA A 252 24.11 -26.77 -61.06
CA ALA A 252 24.30 -27.90 -61.98
C ALA A 252 23.57 -27.66 -63.31
N TYR A 253 23.78 -26.50 -63.92
CA TYR A 253 23.32 -26.25 -65.31
C TYR A 253 24.31 -25.42 -66.10
N THR A 254 25.43 -26.01 -66.41
CA THR A 254 26.18 -25.61 -67.64
C THR A 254 26.96 -26.80 -68.22
N SER A 255 26.26 -27.72 -68.80
CA SER A 255 26.82 -28.55 -69.82
C SER A 255 25.87 -28.60 -71.02
N SER A 256 25.94 -27.55 -71.83
CA SER A 256 25.40 -27.60 -73.18
C SER A 256 26.36 -28.41 -74.01
N PRO A 257 25.95 -29.50 -74.65
CA PRO A 257 26.82 -30.22 -75.62
C PRO A 257 26.96 -29.38 -76.88
N ALA A 258 28.21 -29.13 -77.26
CA ALA A 258 28.55 -28.58 -78.54
C ALA A 258 28.12 -29.58 -79.65
N ILE A 259 27.26 -29.12 -80.54
CA ILE A 259 26.90 -29.82 -81.76
C ILE A 259 27.96 -29.48 -82.80
N SER A 260 28.69 -30.49 -83.25
CA SER A 260 29.56 -30.47 -84.43
C SER A 260 28.74 -30.56 -85.70
#